data_6ad0270023ad980b8eccb09d7d5b1b54
#
_entry.id   6ad0270023ad980b8eccb09d7d5b1b54
#
_cell.length_a   1.000
_cell.length_b   1.000
_cell.length_c   1.000
_cell.angle_alpha   90.00
_cell.angle_beta   90.00
_cell.angle_gamma   90.00
#
_symmetry.space_group_name_H-M   'P 1'
#
loop_
_entity.id
_entity.type
_entity.pdbx_description
1 polymer ?
#
loop_
_entity_poly.entity_id
_entity_poly.type
_entity_poly.pdbx_seq_one_letter_code
_entity_poly.pdbx_strand_id
1 'polypeptide(L)'
;GGWFLLRIEDLDAPRCPRRLARQAIEDLCWFGFRWDAPPVYQSERTAIYQSHLERLQARGLIYPCFCTRAQLQQQASAAPNLGDTQRVYAGTCAHLTREEIGRRSLARSPALRVRVPDEEIRFVDGLQGPQCENLARDCGDFIVRRSDGLFGYQLAVVVDDALTGVDEVVRGRDILSATPRQIYLLRELGYPVPRYYHIPLLTDAQGRRLAKRDRDLDLSALSRRYTPQRLLGMLAHAAGLLEEDRAADLEELTALFDWSNVRRDDLRLPSWL
;
A
#
# COMPACT_ATOMS: atom_id res chain seq x y z
N GLY A 1 22.99 -2.34 -8.06
CA GLY A 1 23.07 -1.49 -6.90
C GLY A 1 22.05 -0.37 -6.98
N GLY A 2 21.37 -0.10 -5.91
CA GLY A 2 20.40 0.97 -5.75
C GLY A 2 20.45 1.50 -4.33
N TRP A 3 19.69 2.55 -4.06
CA TRP A 3 19.51 3.10 -2.72
C TRP A 3 18.33 2.42 -2.04
N PHE A 4 18.52 1.95 -0.82
CA PHE A 4 17.49 1.32 -0.02
C PHE A 4 17.15 2.22 1.17
N LEU A 5 15.93 2.75 1.18
CA LEU A 5 15.39 3.61 2.23
C LEU A 5 14.31 2.87 3.01
N LEU A 6 14.32 3.03 4.33
CA LEU A 6 13.27 2.49 5.18
C LEU A 6 12.26 3.58 5.54
N ARG A 7 10.98 3.35 5.23
CA ARG A 7 9.88 4.22 5.63
C ARG A 7 8.97 3.51 6.61
N ILE A 8 8.69 4.15 7.72
CA ILE A 8 7.76 3.69 8.75
C ILE A 8 6.41 4.39 8.52
N GLU A 9 5.39 3.61 8.21
CA GLU A 9 4.04 4.09 7.90
C GLU A 9 3.19 4.17 9.18
N ASP A 10 3.53 5.11 10.06
CA ASP A 10 3.00 5.29 11.42
C ASP A 10 2.01 6.47 11.57
N LEU A 11 1.29 6.83 10.51
CA LEU A 11 0.30 7.91 10.54
C LEU A 11 -0.83 7.67 11.55
N ASP A 12 -1.28 6.43 11.72
CA ASP A 12 -2.29 6.05 12.71
C ASP A 12 -1.59 5.58 14.00
N ALA A 13 -1.08 6.53 14.79
CA ALA A 13 -0.29 6.23 15.99
C ALA A 13 -0.96 5.25 16.98
N PRO A 14 -2.30 5.28 17.22
CA PRO A 14 -2.98 4.27 18.04
C PRO A 14 -2.84 2.83 17.52
N ARG A 15 -2.83 2.64 16.18
CA ARG A 15 -2.69 1.33 15.55
C ARG A 15 -1.24 0.94 15.28
N CYS A 16 -0.38 1.95 15.08
CA CYS A 16 1.03 1.80 14.74
C CYS A 16 1.92 2.49 15.79
N PRO A 17 1.89 2.06 17.07
CA PRO A 17 2.72 2.67 18.10
C PRO A 17 4.21 2.45 17.84
N ARG A 18 5.06 3.39 18.28
CA ARG A 18 6.53 3.40 18.06
C ARG A 18 7.22 2.08 18.43
N ARG A 19 6.67 1.30 19.39
CA ARG A 19 7.22 -0.01 19.75
C ARG A 19 7.14 -1.02 18.59
N LEU A 20 6.07 -0.97 17.77
CA LEU A 20 5.93 -1.85 16.60
C LEU A 20 6.89 -1.44 15.47
N ALA A 21 7.14 -0.14 15.31
CA ALA A 21 8.17 0.33 14.38
C ALA A 21 9.56 -0.17 14.75
N ARG A 22 9.93 -0.10 16.05
CA ARG A 22 11.20 -0.65 16.54
C ARG A 22 11.31 -2.15 16.30
N GLN A 23 10.26 -2.91 16.62
CA GLN A 23 10.23 -4.34 16.36
C GLN A 23 10.43 -4.64 14.87
N ALA A 24 9.76 -3.95 13.97
CA ALA A 24 9.93 -4.15 12.53
C ALA A 24 11.37 -3.83 12.06
N ILE A 25 12.00 -2.82 12.63
CA ILE A 25 13.41 -2.49 12.35
C ILE A 25 14.32 -3.61 12.85
N GLU A 26 14.12 -4.11 14.06
CA GLU A 26 14.88 -5.21 14.65
C GLU A 26 14.73 -6.48 13.80
N ASP A 27 13.51 -6.79 13.38
CA ASP A 27 13.18 -7.93 12.52
C ASP A 27 13.91 -7.84 11.15
N LEU A 28 13.90 -6.68 10.53
CA LEU A 28 14.63 -6.46 9.27
C LEU A 28 16.16 -6.59 9.48
N CYS A 29 16.69 -6.02 10.57
CA CYS A 29 18.10 -6.17 10.91
C CYS A 29 18.49 -7.63 11.17
N TRP A 30 17.60 -8.41 11.80
CA TRP A 30 17.82 -9.84 12.04
C TRP A 30 17.95 -10.64 10.74
N PHE A 31 17.20 -10.28 9.69
CA PHE A 31 17.35 -10.84 8.35
C PHE A 31 18.61 -10.36 7.62
N GLY A 32 19.30 -9.37 8.13
CA GLY A 32 20.53 -8.79 7.53
C GLY A 32 20.28 -7.54 6.69
N PHE A 33 19.05 -7.04 6.59
CA PHE A 33 18.77 -5.79 5.87
C PHE A 33 19.54 -4.60 6.46
N ARG A 34 19.99 -3.72 5.56
CA ARG A 34 20.62 -2.43 5.88
C ARG A 34 20.00 -1.39 4.94
N TRP A 35 19.94 -0.16 5.36
CA TRP A 35 19.44 0.97 4.57
C TRP A 35 20.45 2.10 4.56
N ASP A 36 20.40 2.91 3.50
CA ASP A 36 21.44 3.90 3.16
C ASP A 36 21.21 5.27 3.83
N ALA A 37 20.07 5.47 4.49
CA ALA A 37 19.75 6.70 5.23
C ALA A 37 18.91 6.38 6.48
N PRO A 38 18.83 7.28 7.48
CA PRO A 38 17.95 7.09 8.62
C PRO A 38 16.51 6.82 8.24
N PRO A 39 15.79 5.94 8.95
CA PRO A 39 14.39 5.65 8.68
C PRO A 39 13.51 6.91 8.69
N VAL A 40 12.63 7.00 7.69
CA VAL A 40 11.65 8.10 7.58
C VAL A 40 10.35 7.68 8.27
N TYR A 41 9.83 8.54 9.15
CA TYR A 41 8.56 8.32 9.83
C TYR A 41 7.47 9.21 9.22
N GLN A 42 6.38 8.62 8.75
CA GLN A 42 5.27 9.37 8.14
C GLN A 42 4.59 10.32 9.12
N SER A 43 4.52 9.95 10.40
CA SER A 43 3.95 10.80 11.45
C SER A 43 4.69 12.16 11.61
N GLU A 44 5.94 12.25 11.19
CA GLU A 44 6.77 13.47 11.25
C GLU A 44 6.65 14.33 9.98
N ARG A 45 5.88 13.89 8.98
CA ARG A 45 5.78 14.51 7.64
C ARG A 45 4.43 15.15 7.33
N THR A 46 3.57 15.31 8.32
CA THR A 46 2.18 15.79 8.13
C THR A 46 2.10 17.16 7.46
N ALA A 47 3.05 18.08 7.72
CA ALA A 47 3.11 19.37 7.04
C ALA A 47 3.38 19.25 5.54
N ILE A 48 4.18 18.26 5.14
CA ILE A 48 4.49 17.97 3.75
C ILE A 48 3.23 17.45 3.03
N TYR A 49 2.50 16.52 3.65
CA TYR A 49 1.24 16.01 3.08
C TYR A 49 0.19 17.12 2.99
N GLN A 50 0.14 18.01 3.99
CA GLN A 50 -0.78 19.15 3.97
C GLN A 50 -0.50 20.07 2.77
N SER A 51 0.75 20.41 2.50
CA SER A 51 1.11 21.25 1.35
C SER A 51 0.73 20.62 0.00
N HIS A 52 0.85 19.29 -0.14
CA HIS A 52 0.45 18.58 -1.34
C HIS A 52 -1.08 18.48 -1.47
N LEU A 53 -1.79 18.31 -0.36
CA LEU A 53 -3.24 18.40 -0.34
C LEU A 53 -3.73 19.78 -0.82
N GLU A 54 -3.09 20.86 -0.36
CA GLU A 54 -3.40 22.24 -0.77
C GLU A 54 -3.15 22.45 -2.27
N ARG A 55 -2.12 21.87 -2.85
CA ARG A 55 -1.90 21.87 -4.30
C ARG A 55 -3.06 21.22 -5.06
N LEU A 56 -3.56 20.07 -4.59
CA LEU A 56 -4.73 19.40 -5.18
C LEU A 56 -6.01 20.24 -4.97
N GLN A 57 -6.16 20.90 -3.82
CA GLN A 57 -7.29 21.80 -3.55
C GLN A 57 -7.29 23.03 -4.49
N ALA A 58 -6.13 23.65 -4.72
CA ALA A 58 -5.98 24.78 -5.62
C ALA A 58 -6.37 24.43 -7.07
N ARG A 59 -6.27 23.15 -7.45
CA ARG A 59 -6.74 22.64 -8.75
C ARG A 59 -8.22 22.24 -8.77
N GLY A 60 -8.95 22.42 -7.67
CA GLY A 60 -10.37 22.06 -7.57
C GLY A 60 -10.63 20.56 -7.50
N LEU A 61 -9.60 19.74 -7.27
CA LEU A 61 -9.71 18.29 -7.25
C LEU A 61 -10.23 17.74 -5.91
N ILE A 62 -10.22 18.54 -4.86
CA ILE A 62 -10.58 18.09 -3.51
C ILE A 62 -11.95 18.65 -3.08
N TYR A 63 -12.75 17.81 -2.44
CA TYR A 63 -14.01 18.21 -1.85
C TYR A 63 -14.29 17.50 -0.51
N PRO A 64 -15.10 18.11 0.39
CA PRO A 64 -15.45 17.52 1.67
C PRO A 64 -16.52 16.42 1.53
N CYS A 65 -16.33 15.32 2.24
CA CYS A 65 -17.27 14.19 2.31
C CYS A 65 -17.72 13.96 3.75
N PHE A 66 -19.04 13.99 3.96
CA PHE A 66 -19.69 13.82 5.27
C PHE A 66 -20.34 12.44 5.45
N CYS A 67 -20.17 11.51 4.51
CA CYS A 67 -20.75 10.17 4.59
C CYS A 67 -20.21 9.40 5.79
N THR A 68 -21.08 8.72 6.51
CA THR A 68 -20.72 7.76 7.56
C THR A 68 -20.36 6.41 6.95
N ARG A 69 -19.68 5.54 7.72
CA ARG A 69 -19.42 4.17 7.30
C ARG A 69 -20.70 3.41 6.96
N ALA A 70 -21.76 3.58 7.76
CA ALA A 70 -23.06 2.95 7.54
C ALA A 70 -23.66 3.37 6.19
N GLN A 71 -23.65 4.68 5.90
CA GLN A 71 -24.13 5.21 4.60
C GLN A 71 -23.33 4.66 3.42
N LEU A 72 -21.99 4.61 3.55
CA LEU A 72 -21.13 4.03 2.52
C LEU A 72 -21.39 2.52 2.33
N GLN A 73 -21.71 1.81 3.41
CA GLN A 73 -22.09 0.39 3.34
C GLN A 73 -23.42 0.17 2.63
N GLN A 74 -24.40 1.00 2.87
CA GLN A 74 -25.72 0.92 2.22
C GLN A 74 -25.66 1.23 0.72
N GLN A 75 -24.84 2.20 0.32
CA GLN A 75 -24.65 2.57 -1.10
C GLN A 75 -23.94 1.51 -1.91
N ALA A 76 -23.13 0.70 -1.28
CA ALA A 76 -22.31 -0.32 -1.94
C ALA A 76 -23.02 -1.66 -2.18
N SER A 77 -24.29 -1.81 -1.77
CA SER A 77 -25.05 -3.05 -1.95
C SER A 77 -25.51 -3.31 -3.39
N ALA A 78 -25.18 -2.44 -4.34
CA ALA A 78 -25.68 -2.52 -5.72
C ALA A 78 -24.76 -3.22 -6.73
N ALA A 79 -23.48 -3.48 -6.44
CA ALA A 79 -22.61 -4.26 -7.35
C ALA A 79 -21.49 -4.98 -6.57
N PRO A 80 -21.58 -6.28 -6.33
CA PRO A 80 -20.47 -7.06 -5.80
C PRO A 80 -19.49 -7.36 -6.92
N ASN A 81 -18.34 -6.68 -6.97
CA ASN A 81 -17.21 -7.17 -7.73
C ASN A 81 -16.55 -8.31 -6.94
N LEU A 82 -16.55 -9.50 -7.54
CA LEU A 82 -15.91 -10.71 -7.02
C LEU A 82 -14.42 -10.44 -6.79
N GLY A 83 -13.99 -10.38 -5.54
CA GLY A 83 -12.59 -10.44 -5.13
C GLY A 83 -12.00 -9.20 -4.49
N ASP A 84 -12.57 -8.01 -4.64
CA ASP A 84 -12.08 -6.81 -3.97
C ASP A 84 -13.15 -6.22 -3.05
N THR A 85 -12.84 -6.07 -1.78
CA THR A 85 -13.75 -5.47 -0.77
C THR A 85 -13.87 -3.96 -0.92
N GLN A 86 -13.27 -3.37 -1.94
CA GLN A 86 -13.27 -1.94 -2.17
C GLN A 86 -14.50 -1.52 -2.97
N ARG A 87 -15.40 -0.85 -2.29
CA ARG A 87 -16.70 -0.38 -2.79
C ARG A 87 -16.54 0.94 -3.51
N VAL A 88 -17.07 1.04 -4.73
CA VAL A 88 -17.08 2.27 -5.52
C VAL A 88 -17.91 3.35 -4.78
N TYR A 89 -17.32 4.51 -4.59
CA TYR A 89 -18.03 5.64 -3.98
C TYR A 89 -18.93 6.34 -5.00
N ALA A 90 -20.22 6.45 -4.70
CA ALA A 90 -21.22 7.01 -5.61
C ALA A 90 -21.20 8.54 -5.76
N GLY A 91 -20.19 9.25 -5.25
CA GLY A 91 -20.09 10.71 -5.42
C GLY A 91 -21.08 11.54 -4.60
N THR A 92 -21.76 10.98 -3.58
CA THR A 92 -22.87 11.61 -2.83
C THR A 92 -22.57 13.03 -2.33
N CYS A 93 -21.31 13.34 -1.98
CA CYS A 93 -20.92 14.67 -1.51
C CYS A 93 -20.20 15.51 -2.57
N ALA A 94 -20.07 15.01 -3.79
CA ALA A 94 -19.27 15.66 -4.83
C ALA A 94 -19.83 17.00 -5.31
N HIS A 95 -21.15 17.19 -5.17
CA HIS A 95 -21.88 18.37 -5.68
C HIS A 95 -22.55 19.20 -4.60
N LEU A 96 -22.10 19.09 -3.34
CA LEU A 96 -22.63 19.89 -2.25
C LEU A 96 -22.33 21.38 -2.48
N THR A 97 -23.36 22.22 -2.23
CA THR A 97 -23.21 23.67 -2.26
C THR A 97 -22.39 24.16 -1.05
N ARG A 98 -21.89 25.39 -1.12
CA ARG A 98 -21.16 26.02 0.01
C ARG A 98 -22.03 26.09 1.28
N GLU A 99 -23.33 26.36 1.13
CA GLU A 99 -24.27 26.41 2.24
C GLU A 99 -24.43 25.03 2.89
N GLU A 100 -24.63 23.99 2.09
CA GLU A 100 -24.73 22.60 2.58
C GLU A 100 -23.45 22.13 3.28
N ILE A 101 -22.29 22.48 2.72
CA ILE A 101 -20.98 22.20 3.34
C ILE A 101 -20.90 22.91 4.69
N GLY A 102 -21.25 24.21 4.76
CA GLY A 102 -21.24 24.98 6.01
C GLY A 102 -22.14 24.35 7.07
N ARG A 103 -23.39 24.05 6.73
CA ARG A 103 -24.37 23.41 7.63
C ARG A 103 -23.87 22.04 8.14
N ARG A 104 -23.33 21.18 7.25
CA ARG A 104 -22.84 19.85 7.62
C ARG A 104 -21.56 19.90 8.46
N SER A 105 -20.73 20.91 8.22
CA SER A 105 -19.47 21.11 8.97
C SER A 105 -19.73 21.49 10.44
N LEU A 106 -20.87 22.10 10.76
CA LEU A 106 -21.27 22.34 12.13
C LEU A 106 -21.55 21.06 12.92
N ALA A 107 -22.01 20.00 12.23
CA ALA A 107 -22.35 18.73 12.85
C ALA A 107 -21.17 17.76 12.95
N ARG A 108 -20.24 17.79 11.97
CA ARG A 108 -19.08 16.89 11.95
C ARG A 108 -17.99 17.36 11.00
N SER A 109 -16.74 17.05 11.35
CA SER A 109 -15.59 17.23 10.46
C SER A 109 -15.70 16.33 9.23
N PRO A 110 -15.48 16.85 8.02
CA PRO A 110 -15.49 16.04 6.81
C PRO A 110 -14.19 15.23 6.63
N ALA A 111 -14.30 14.11 5.95
CA ALA A 111 -13.17 13.56 5.22
C ALA A 111 -12.98 14.37 3.93
N LEU A 112 -11.76 14.35 3.39
CA LEU A 112 -11.47 14.96 2.08
C LEU A 112 -11.28 13.87 1.03
N ARG A 113 -12.00 14.01 -0.08
CA ARG A 113 -11.86 13.11 -1.23
C ARG A 113 -11.25 13.84 -2.40
N VAL A 114 -10.49 13.10 -3.21
CA VAL A 114 -10.06 13.55 -4.53
C VAL A 114 -11.07 13.09 -5.57
N ARG A 115 -11.41 13.98 -6.51
CA ARG A 115 -12.20 13.68 -7.71
C ARG A 115 -11.36 12.86 -8.66
N VAL A 116 -11.94 11.83 -9.23
CA VAL A 116 -11.28 11.02 -10.25
C VAL A 116 -11.94 11.23 -11.61
N PRO A 117 -11.16 11.17 -12.71
CA PRO A 117 -11.71 11.26 -14.06
C PRO A 117 -12.38 9.94 -14.48
N ASP A 118 -13.32 10.01 -15.42
CA ASP A 118 -13.85 8.84 -16.14
C ASP A 118 -12.89 8.49 -17.29
N GLU A 119 -11.67 8.06 -16.91
CA GLU A 119 -10.60 7.71 -17.83
C GLU A 119 -9.93 6.41 -17.40
N GLU A 120 -9.44 5.66 -18.37
CA GLU A 120 -8.65 4.46 -18.12
C GLU A 120 -7.21 4.84 -17.76
N ILE A 121 -6.76 4.33 -16.64
CA ILE A 121 -5.34 4.36 -16.26
C ILE A 121 -4.72 3.02 -16.63
N ARG A 122 -3.83 3.08 -17.61
CA ARG A 122 -3.08 1.93 -18.10
C ARG A 122 -1.65 2.01 -17.63
N PHE A 123 -1.12 0.87 -17.18
CA PHE A 123 0.31 0.70 -16.87
C PHE A 123 0.72 -0.76 -17.08
N VAL A 124 2.00 -1.00 -17.13
CA VAL A 124 2.55 -2.36 -17.19
C VAL A 124 3.24 -2.65 -15.86
N ASP A 125 2.72 -3.63 -15.12
CA ASP A 125 3.38 -4.17 -13.96
C ASP A 125 4.45 -5.15 -14.40
N GLY A 126 5.67 -5.03 -13.87
CA GLY A 126 6.82 -5.83 -14.32
C GLY A 126 6.66 -7.33 -14.05
N LEU A 127 5.82 -7.72 -13.08
CA LEU A 127 5.57 -9.13 -12.79
C LEU A 127 4.15 -9.57 -13.22
N GLN A 128 3.11 -8.76 -12.97
CA GLN A 128 1.71 -9.09 -13.25
C GLN A 128 1.28 -8.71 -14.68
N GLY A 129 2.14 -8.01 -15.45
CA GLY A 129 1.86 -7.65 -16.83
C GLY A 129 0.93 -6.45 -16.99
N PRO A 130 0.27 -6.29 -18.17
CA PRO A 130 -0.57 -5.14 -18.47
C PRO A 130 -1.76 -5.02 -17.52
N GLN A 131 -1.97 -3.81 -16.99
CA GLN A 131 -3.06 -3.45 -16.10
C GLN A 131 -3.86 -2.28 -16.69
N CYS A 132 -5.18 -2.29 -16.47
CA CYS A 132 -6.07 -1.22 -16.89
C CYS A 132 -7.21 -1.09 -15.89
N GLU A 133 -7.43 0.11 -15.37
CA GLU A 133 -8.54 0.42 -14.44
C GLU A 133 -9.13 1.78 -14.80
N ASN A 134 -10.46 1.87 -14.82
CA ASN A 134 -11.16 3.15 -14.90
C ASN A 134 -11.52 3.61 -13.49
N LEU A 135 -10.87 4.66 -13.00
CA LEU A 135 -11.03 5.09 -11.61
C LEU A 135 -12.46 5.46 -11.24
N ALA A 136 -13.24 6.07 -12.14
CA ALA A 136 -14.61 6.45 -11.85
C ALA A 136 -15.52 5.23 -11.67
N ARG A 137 -15.30 4.17 -12.45
CA ARG A 137 -16.12 2.96 -12.46
C ARG A 137 -15.69 1.93 -11.43
N ASP A 138 -14.37 1.80 -11.24
CA ASP A 138 -13.80 0.69 -10.47
C ASP A 138 -13.51 1.07 -9.02
N CYS A 139 -13.32 2.37 -8.71
CA CYS A 139 -12.96 2.85 -7.38
C CYS A 139 -13.83 4.02 -6.89
N GLY A 140 -14.22 4.94 -7.76
CA GLY A 140 -14.82 6.22 -7.41
C GLY A 140 -13.84 7.16 -6.69
N ASP A 141 -14.34 8.34 -6.31
CA ASP A 141 -13.55 9.33 -5.57
C ASP A 141 -13.08 8.76 -4.23
N PHE A 142 -11.79 8.81 -3.97
CA PHE A 142 -11.19 8.18 -2.79
C PHE A 142 -10.69 9.20 -1.75
N ILE A 143 -10.60 8.74 -0.49
CA ILE A 143 -10.21 9.59 0.63
C ILE A 143 -8.70 9.83 0.61
N VAL A 144 -8.30 11.12 0.67
CA VAL A 144 -6.91 11.56 0.84
C VAL A 144 -6.64 12.13 2.24
N ARG A 145 -7.70 12.55 2.98
CA ARG A 145 -7.62 12.89 4.39
C ARG A 145 -8.88 12.45 5.11
N ARG A 146 -8.73 11.77 6.23
CA ARG A 146 -9.83 11.26 7.06
C ARG A 146 -10.48 12.38 7.86
N SER A 147 -11.69 12.15 8.36
CA SER A 147 -12.42 13.11 9.19
C SER A 147 -11.80 13.35 10.58
N ASP A 148 -10.92 12.46 11.04
CA ASP A 148 -10.12 12.62 12.26
C ASP A 148 -8.80 13.38 12.01
N GLY A 149 -8.58 13.85 10.77
CA GLY A 149 -7.43 14.65 10.38
C GLY A 149 -6.24 13.85 9.84
N LEU A 150 -6.24 12.52 9.97
CA LEU A 150 -5.16 11.68 9.45
C LEU A 150 -5.14 11.65 7.92
N PHE A 151 -3.96 11.74 7.33
CA PHE A 151 -3.80 11.59 5.89
C PHE A 151 -4.07 10.16 5.44
N GLY A 152 -4.68 10.01 4.26
CA GLY A 152 -4.92 8.71 3.66
C GLY A 152 -3.64 8.11 3.10
N TYR A 153 -3.54 6.79 3.15
CA TYR A 153 -2.41 6.02 2.62
C TYR A 153 -2.02 6.45 1.20
N GLN A 154 -3.01 6.61 0.30
CA GLN A 154 -2.74 6.94 -1.11
C GLN A 154 -1.99 8.26 -1.30
N LEU A 155 -2.34 9.30 -0.53
CA LEU A 155 -1.64 10.58 -0.62
C LEU A 155 -0.25 10.51 0.02
N ALA A 156 -0.15 9.91 1.21
CA ALA A 156 1.10 9.88 1.95
C ALA A 156 2.19 9.09 1.21
N VAL A 157 1.86 7.88 0.70
CA VAL A 157 2.83 7.05 -0.02
C VAL A 157 3.30 7.71 -1.31
N VAL A 158 2.38 8.31 -2.07
CA VAL A 158 2.71 9.00 -3.33
C VAL A 158 3.65 10.18 -3.11
N VAL A 159 3.37 10.99 -2.09
CA VAL A 159 4.21 12.15 -1.75
C VAL A 159 5.59 11.70 -1.27
N ASP A 160 5.65 10.68 -0.44
CA ASP A 160 6.94 10.18 0.08
C ASP A 160 7.78 9.55 -1.03
N ASP A 161 7.19 8.67 -1.85
CA ASP A 161 7.88 8.04 -2.98
C ASP A 161 8.45 9.09 -3.93
N ALA A 162 7.63 10.10 -4.29
CA ALA A 162 8.05 11.17 -5.18
C ALA A 162 9.20 12.01 -4.59
N LEU A 163 9.13 12.39 -3.31
CA LEU A 163 10.12 13.25 -2.67
C LEU A 163 11.43 12.52 -2.30
N THR A 164 11.39 11.20 -2.16
CA THR A 164 12.58 10.37 -1.94
C THR A 164 13.17 9.81 -3.22
N GLY A 165 12.56 10.11 -4.39
CA GLY A 165 13.08 9.72 -5.68
C GLY A 165 12.93 8.23 -5.99
N VAL A 166 11.90 7.58 -5.44
CA VAL A 166 11.57 6.18 -5.74
C VAL A 166 11.22 6.05 -7.22
N ASP A 167 11.98 5.25 -7.95
CA ASP A 167 11.78 4.96 -9.38
C ASP A 167 11.28 3.53 -9.62
N GLU A 168 11.30 2.68 -8.58
CA GLU A 168 10.79 1.31 -8.63
C GLU A 168 10.07 0.95 -7.32
N VAL A 169 8.85 0.43 -7.43
CA VAL A 169 8.02 0.00 -6.30
C VAL A 169 7.82 -1.51 -6.37
N VAL A 170 8.31 -2.23 -5.36
CA VAL A 170 8.09 -3.66 -5.18
C VAL A 170 7.23 -3.90 -3.96
N ARG A 171 6.09 -4.57 -4.13
CA ARG A 171 5.14 -4.81 -3.02
C ARG A 171 4.21 -5.99 -3.29
N GLY A 172 3.44 -6.41 -2.29
CA GLY A 172 2.47 -7.48 -2.45
C GLY A 172 1.34 -7.15 -3.44
N ARG A 173 0.87 -8.13 -4.20
CA ARG A 173 -0.19 -7.96 -5.20
C ARG A 173 -1.57 -7.64 -4.59
N ASP A 174 -1.73 -7.76 -3.27
CA ASP A 174 -2.96 -7.37 -2.57
C ASP A 174 -3.28 -5.88 -2.64
N ILE A 175 -2.29 -5.06 -2.99
CA ILE A 175 -2.47 -3.62 -3.21
C ILE A 175 -2.26 -3.20 -4.67
N LEU A 176 -2.29 -4.15 -5.61
CA LEU A 176 -2.21 -3.87 -7.06
C LEU A 176 -3.30 -2.89 -7.50
N SER A 177 -4.54 -3.07 -7.02
CA SER A 177 -5.68 -2.18 -7.28
C SER A 177 -5.50 -0.75 -6.71
N ALA A 178 -4.52 -0.52 -5.84
CA ALA A 178 -4.18 0.82 -5.37
C ALA A 178 -3.35 1.62 -6.39
N THR A 179 -2.65 0.93 -7.29
CA THR A 179 -1.67 1.54 -8.21
C THR A 179 -2.28 2.59 -9.15
N PRO A 180 -3.44 2.38 -9.79
CA PRO A 180 -4.06 3.40 -10.64
C PRO A 180 -4.35 4.71 -9.90
N ARG A 181 -4.79 4.64 -8.63
CA ARG A 181 -5.02 5.81 -7.78
C ARG A 181 -3.73 6.57 -7.48
N GLN A 182 -2.64 5.85 -7.26
CA GLN A 182 -1.32 6.44 -7.01
C GLN A 182 -0.75 7.07 -8.28
N ILE A 183 -0.88 6.40 -9.42
CA ILE A 183 -0.50 6.96 -10.73
C ILE A 183 -1.27 8.25 -11.02
N TYR A 184 -2.58 8.27 -10.74
CA TYR A 184 -3.39 9.46 -10.89
C TYR A 184 -2.87 10.61 -10.00
N LEU A 185 -2.64 10.36 -8.71
CA LEU A 185 -2.11 11.40 -7.81
C LEU A 185 -0.73 11.90 -8.21
N LEU A 186 0.17 11.01 -8.65
CA LEU A 186 1.49 11.41 -9.17
C LEU A 186 1.36 12.37 -10.36
N ARG A 187 0.51 12.04 -11.33
CA ARG A 187 0.25 12.88 -12.50
C ARG A 187 -0.32 14.25 -12.11
N GLU A 188 -1.32 14.26 -11.20
CA GLU A 188 -1.95 15.49 -10.73
C GLU A 188 -0.99 16.37 -9.91
N LEU A 189 -0.02 15.78 -9.23
CA LEU A 189 1.02 16.50 -8.51
C LEU A 189 2.25 16.82 -9.36
N GLY A 190 2.31 16.35 -10.61
CA GLY A 190 3.41 16.63 -11.54
C GLY A 190 4.67 15.84 -11.25
N TYR A 191 4.54 14.64 -10.66
CA TYR A 191 5.66 13.75 -10.36
C TYR A 191 5.78 12.61 -11.39
N PRO A 192 6.98 12.07 -11.59
CA PRO A 192 7.17 10.90 -12.43
C PRO A 192 6.47 9.68 -11.83
N VAL A 193 6.02 8.78 -12.70
CA VAL A 193 5.41 7.51 -12.30
C VAL A 193 6.51 6.46 -12.22
N PRO A 194 6.71 5.79 -11.05
CA PRO A 194 7.69 4.73 -10.91
C PRO A 194 7.27 3.47 -11.67
N ARG A 195 8.21 2.55 -11.86
CA ARG A 195 7.91 1.19 -12.29
C ARG A 195 7.30 0.41 -11.12
N TYR A 196 6.35 -0.47 -11.41
CA TYR A 196 5.68 -1.28 -10.38
C TYR A 196 5.93 -2.76 -10.61
N TYR A 197 6.15 -3.49 -9.52
CA TYR A 197 6.27 -4.94 -9.47
C TYR A 197 5.46 -5.46 -8.30
N HIS A 198 4.38 -6.19 -8.59
CA HIS A 198 3.53 -6.75 -7.55
C HIS A 198 3.82 -8.24 -7.39
N ILE A 199 4.51 -8.57 -6.30
CA ILE A 199 4.91 -9.95 -5.97
C ILE A 199 3.73 -10.75 -5.43
N PRO A 200 3.75 -12.09 -5.58
CA PRO A 200 2.70 -12.97 -5.07
C PRO A 200 2.59 -12.90 -3.54
N LEU A 201 1.42 -13.30 -3.05
CA LEU A 201 1.14 -13.39 -1.62
C LEU A 201 1.53 -14.77 -1.08
N LEU A 202 1.87 -14.80 0.20
CA LEU A 202 1.98 -16.05 0.94
C LEU A 202 0.57 -16.49 1.38
N THR A 203 0.23 -17.75 1.11
CA THR A 203 -1.06 -18.32 1.46
C THR A 203 -0.87 -19.57 2.31
N ASP A 204 -1.90 -19.94 3.07
CA ASP A 204 -1.96 -21.22 3.76
C ASP A 204 -2.17 -22.39 2.76
N ALA A 205 -2.18 -23.62 3.28
CA ALA A 205 -2.41 -24.82 2.47
C ALA A 205 -3.76 -24.83 1.73
N GLN A 206 -4.75 -24.06 2.20
CA GLN A 206 -6.07 -23.88 1.61
C GLN A 206 -6.12 -22.71 0.61
N GLY A 207 -5.01 -22.01 0.38
CA GLY A 207 -4.92 -20.87 -0.52
C GLY A 207 -5.47 -19.55 0.07
N ARG A 208 -5.71 -19.50 1.39
CA ARG A 208 -6.14 -18.27 2.06
C ARG A 208 -4.91 -17.45 2.40
N ARG A 209 -4.99 -16.13 2.17
CA ARG A 209 -3.93 -15.19 2.55
C ARG A 209 -3.60 -15.35 4.03
N LEU A 210 -2.31 -15.44 4.33
CA LEU A 210 -1.83 -15.41 5.71
C LEU A 210 -2.21 -14.07 6.36
N ALA A 211 -2.90 -14.15 7.47
CA ALA A 211 -3.35 -12.97 8.21
C ALA A 211 -2.58 -12.85 9.53
N LYS A 212 -2.47 -11.62 10.06
CA LYS A 212 -1.88 -11.33 11.39
C LYS A 212 -2.49 -12.13 12.56
N ARG A 213 -3.54 -12.92 12.32
CA ARG A 213 -4.20 -13.79 13.31
C ARG A 213 -3.50 -15.14 13.47
N ASP A 214 -2.69 -15.51 12.49
CA ASP A 214 -1.97 -16.79 12.47
C ASP A 214 -0.66 -16.59 13.24
N ARG A 215 -0.75 -16.63 14.58
CA ARG A 215 0.35 -16.34 15.51
C ARG A 215 1.59 -17.21 15.30
N ASP A 216 1.46 -18.36 14.67
CA ASP A 216 2.56 -19.30 14.42
C ASP A 216 3.54 -18.79 13.33
N LEU A 217 3.13 -17.78 12.56
CA LEU A 217 3.94 -17.10 11.52
C LEU A 217 4.45 -15.72 11.97
N ASP A 218 4.34 -15.41 13.25
CA ASP A 218 5.02 -14.24 13.82
C ASP A 218 6.53 -14.48 13.80
N LEU A 219 7.28 -13.51 13.28
CA LEU A 219 8.73 -13.62 13.19
C LEU A 219 9.37 -13.89 14.54
N SER A 220 8.80 -13.39 15.62
CA SER A 220 9.25 -13.69 16.98
C SER A 220 9.16 -15.19 17.35
N ALA A 221 8.20 -15.92 16.77
CA ALA A 221 8.08 -17.38 16.93
C ALA A 221 9.03 -18.13 15.96
N LEU A 222 9.10 -17.67 14.71
CA LEU A 222 9.94 -18.27 13.68
C LEU A 222 11.44 -18.12 13.99
N SER A 223 11.88 -16.99 14.51
CA SER A 223 13.28 -16.74 14.88
C SER A 223 13.80 -17.62 16.02
N ARG A 224 12.91 -18.24 16.81
CA ARG A 224 13.29 -19.25 17.82
C ARG A 224 13.54 -20.63 17.21
N ARG A 225 13.01 -20.90 16.02
CA ARG A 225 13.05 -22.21 15.35
C ARG A 225 14.06 -22.24 14.20
N TYR A 226 14.28 -21.09 13.55
CA TYR A 226 15.06 -20.98 12.34
C TYR A 226 16.09 -19.86 12.42
N THR A 227 17.20 -20.02 11.71
CA THR A 227 18.14 -18.92 11.45
C THR A 227 17.59 -17.99 10.35
N PRO A 228 18.06 -16.73 10.26
CA PRO A 228 17.69 -15.82 9.18
C PRO A 228 17.92 -16.44 7.80
N GLN A 229 19.11 -17.07 7.60
CA GLN A 229 19.48 -17.69 6.33
C GLN A 229 18.54 -18.85 5.95
N ARG A 230 18.08 -19.61 6.94
CA ARG A 230 17.13 -20.71 6.68
C ARG A 230 15.78 -20.16 6.23
N LEU A 231 15.23 -19.15 6.90
CA LEU A 231 13.96 -18.52 6.51
C LEU A 231 14.06 -17.82 5.16
N LEU A 232 15.15 -17.11 4.90
CA LEU A 232 15.39 -16.47 3.59
C LEU A 232 15.44 -17.51 2.48
N GLY A 233 16.18 -18.61 2.68
CA GLY A 233 16.27 -19.69 1.70
C GLY A 233 14.92 -20.34 1.40
N MET A 234 14.10 -20.61 2.43
CA MET A 234 12.75 -21.15 2.26
C MET A 234 11.85 -20.22 1.45
N LEU A 235 11.87 -18.93 1.75
CA LEU A 235 11.10 -17.92 1.03
C LEU A 235 11.59 -17.77 -0.41
N ALA A 236 12.89 -17.76 -0.62
CA ALA A 236 13.50 -17.65 -1.94
C ALA A 236 13.18 -18.87 -2.82
N HIS A 237 13.24 -20.08 -2.25
CA HIS A 237 12.83 -21.29 -2.96
C HIS A 237 11.34 -21.28 -3.29
N ALA A 238 10.48 -20.90 -2.34
CA ALA A 238 9.05 -20.76 -2.59
C ALA A 238 8.75 -19.71 -3.70
N ALA A 239 9.49 -18.61 -3.73
CA ALA A 239 9.38 -17.56 -4.74
C ALA A 239 9.96 -17.95 -6.11
N GLY A 240 10.73 -19.05 -6.21
CA GLY A 240 11.36 -19.52 -7.43
C GLY A 240 12.78 -18.98 -7.67
N LEU A 241 13.34 -18.23 -6.72
CA LEU A 241 14.71 -17.69 -6.82
C LEU A 241 15.80 -18.74 -6.55
N LEU A 242 15.48 -19.79 -5.80
CA LEU A 242 16.35 -20.93 -5.56
C LEU A 242 15.68 -22.21 -6.09
N GLU A 243 16.46 -23.04 -6.76
CA GLU A 243 16.00 -24.34 -7.24
C GLU A 243 15.75 -25.33 -6.09
N GLU A 244 16.56 -25.24 -5.03
CA GLU A 244 16.48 -26.12 -3.86
C GLU A 244 16.15 -25.37 -2.58
N ASP A 245 15.44 -26.05 -1.66
CA ASP A 245 15.12 -25.54 -0.33
C ASP A 245 16.35 -25.67 0.61
N ARG A 246 17.21 -24.67 0.59
CA ARG A 246 18.43 -24.55 1.39
C ARG A 246 18.55 -23.20 2.08
N ALA A 247 19.47 -23.09 3.02
CA ALA A 247 19.79 -21.80 3.63
C ALA A 247 20.51 -20.88 2.60
N ALA A 248 20.21 -19.60 2.62
CA ALA A 248 20.86 -18.56 1.81
C ALA A 248 20.79 -17.21 2.54
N ASP A 249 21.77 -16.36 2.37
CA ASP A 249 21.75 -14.99 2.89
C ASP A 249 21.34 -13.94 1.84
N LEU A 250 21.18 -12.70 2.29
CA LEU A 250 20.73 -11.63 1.40
C LEU A 250 21.76 -11.28 0.30
N GLU A 251 23.05 -11.42 0.58
CA GLU A 251 24.10 -11.11 -0.40
C GLU A 251 24.03 -12.11 -1.56
N GLU A 252 23.97 -13.40 -1.23
CA GLU A 252 23.79 -14.47 -2.21
C GLU A 252 22.49 -14.30 -3.01
N LEU A 253 21.36 -14.09 -2.32
CA LEU A 253 20.07 -13.92 -2.97
C LEU A 253 20.03 -12.67 -3.88
N THR A 254 20.71 -11.60 -3.48
CA THR A 254 20.83 -10.39 -4.32
C THR A 254 21.64 -10.65 -5.58
N ALA A 255 22.70 -11.45 -5.48
CA ALA A 255 23.52 -11.82 -6.63
C ALA A 255 22.80 -12.75 -7.62
N LEU A 256 21.92 -13.61 -7.12
CA LEU A 256 21.13 -14.57 -7.92
C LEU A 256 19.80 -13.99 -8.43
N PHE A 257 19.42 -12.79 -7.98
CA PHE A 257 18.12 -12.23 -8.27
C PHE A 257 17.92 -11.94 -9.76
N ASP A 258 16.85 -12.52 -10.32
CA ASP A 258 16.32 -12.21 -11.65
C ASP A 258 14.79 -12.25 -11.61
N TRP A 259 14.14 -11.18 -12.11
CA TRP A 259 12.70 -11.10 -12.20
C TRP A 259 12.05 -12.24 -12.98
N SER A 260 12.74 -12.80 -13.97
CA SER A 260 12.25 -13.93 -14.76
C SER A 260 12.03 -15.20 -13.96
N ASN A 261 12.74 -15.34 -12.83
CA ASN A 261 12.64 -16.49 -11.92
C ASN A 261 11.55 -16.31 -10.85
N VAL A 262 11.06 -15.09 -10.64
CA VAL A 262 10.02 -14.82 -9.63
C VAL A 262 8.68 -15.36 -10.10
N ARG A 263 8.07 -16.21 -9.28
CA ARG A 263 6.72 -16.75 -9.55
C ARG A 263 5.67 -15.62 -9.56
N ARG A 264 4.65 -15.77 -10.39
CA ARG A 264 3.55 -14.80 -10.52
C ARG A 264 2.33 -15.16 -9.67
N ASP A 265 2.16 -16.47 -9.41
CA ASP A 265 1.04 -16.98 -8.63
C ASP A 265 1.33 -16.98 -7.14
N ASP A 266 0.29 -16.93 -6.31
CA ASP A 266 0.44 -16.96 -4.86
C ASP A 266 1.16 -18.22 -4.37
N LEU A 267 2.02 -18.00 -3.39
CA LEU A 267 2.92 -19.00 -2.85
C LEU A 267 2.25 -19.71 -1.68
N ARG A 268 1.98 -21.00 -1.85
CA ARG A 268 1.47 -21.82 -0.75
C ARG A 268 2.61 -22.22 0.16
N LEU A 269 2.50 -21.84 1.43
CA LEU A 269 3.45 -22.28 2.42
C LEU A 269 3.20 -23.76 2.78
N PRO A 270 4.28 -24.52 3.03
CA PRO A 270 4.14 -25.87 3.55
C PRO A 270 3.41 -25.87 4.90
N SER A 271 2.61 -26.91 5.18
CA SER A 271 1.81 -27.03 6.40
C SER A 271 2.62 -27.15 7.71
N TRP A 272 3.95 -27.26 7.60
CA TRP A 272 4.88 -27.37 8.75
C TRP A 272 5.56 -26.04 9.12
N LEU A 273 5.33 -24.99 8.41
CA LEU A 273 5.71 -23.61 8.72
C LEU A 273 4.61 -22.98 9.54
#